data_ad3199f05ebf753ff250c5a335f2b79b
#
_entry.id   ad3199f05ebf753ff250c5a335f2b79b
#
_cell.length_a   1.000
_cell.length_b   1.000
_cell.length_c   1.000
_cell.angle_alpha   90.00
_cell.angle_beta   90.00
_cell.angle_gamma   90.00
#
_symmetry.space_group_name_H-M   'P 1'
#
loop_
_entity.id
_entity.type
_entity.pdbx_description
1 polymer ?
#
loop_
_entity_poly.entity_id
_entity_poly.type
_entity_poly.pdbx_seq_one_letter_code
_entity_poly.pdbx_strand_id
1 'polypeptide(L)'
;ERMLAHASGIMGFPLRLLARENYDKISKTLGKDKVALITGEEKIIPKNASYFCCTVEAMPIEKNVEFIGIDEVQISSDYERGYIFTDRILHSRGTKETIFLGADTIKSKLKSLVPNVRIEGRPRMSALSYSGRKKVTRLRNRSAIVALSAADVYTIADIIRNQLVGAAIVMGALSPRTRNSQVEMYENGEVDYLVATDAIGMGLNLQIQHVAFASIKKFDGTSQRYLTDPEIAQIAGRAGRFLSDGTFGLTGDAEDISELTVDSVENSKFEQLSKV
;
A
#
# COMPACT_ATOMS: atom_id res chain seq x y z
N GLU A 1 -16.12 -2.20 3.61
CA GLU A 1 -17.49 -1.78 4.02
C GLU A 1 -18.40 -1.55 2.81
N ARG A 2 -18.03 -0.70 1.81
CA ARG A 2 -18.89 -0.38 0.67
C ARG A 2 -19.37 -1.61 -0.10
N MET A 3 -18.47 -2.56 -0.40
CA MET A 3 -18.81 -3.83 -1.06
C MET A 3 -19.89 -4.61 -0.29
N LEU A 4 -19.85 -4.59 1.03
CA LEU A 4 -20.78 -5.34 1.89
C LEU A 4 -22.19 -4.71 1.97
N ALA A 5 -22.39 -3.54 1.39
CA ALA A 5 -23.71 -2.94 1.20
C ALA A 5 -24.48 -3.53 -0.01
N HIS A 6 -23.83 -4.40 -0.78
CA HIS A 6 -24.39 -5.08 -1.95
C HIS A 6 -24.54 -6.58 -1.68
N ALA A 7 -25.43 -7.26 -2.41
CA ALA A 7 -25.65 -8.68 -2.23
C ALA A 7 -24.48 -9.56 -2.72
N SER A 8 -23.66 -9.04 -3.62
CA SER A 8 -22.45 -9.72 -4.13
C SER A 8 -21.41 -8.70 -4.57
N GLY A 9 -20.14 -9.08 -4.51
CA GLY A 9 -19.08 -8.17 -4.93
C GLY A 9 -17.71 -8.81 -5.12
N ILE A 10 -16.89 -8.15 -5.94
CA ILE A 10 -15.49 -8.47 -6.16
C ILE A 10 -14.66 -7.26 -5.78
N MET A 11 -13.58 -7.48 -5.04
CA MET A 11 -12.58 -6.46 -4.74
C MET A 11 -11.20 -6.94 -5.18
N GLY A 12 -10.61 -6.23 -6.15
CA GLY A 12 -9.25 -6.44 -6.64
C GLY A 12 -8.25 -5.60 -5.87
N PHE A 13 -7.23 -6.23 -5.32
CA PHE A 13 -6.16 -5.60 -4.56
C PHE A 13 -4.82 -5.69 -5.31
N PRO A 14 -3.91 -4.73 -5.13
CA PRO A 14 -2.61 -4.74 -5.79
C PRO A 14 -1.67 -5.82 -5.26
N LEU A 15 -1.91 -6.32 -4.03
CA LEU A 15 -1.06 -7.27 -3.34
C LEU A 15 -1.86 -8.45 -2.78
N ARG A 16 -1.29 -9.64 -2.85
CA ARG A 16 -1.84 -10.88 -2.25
C ARG A 16 -2.17 -10.72 -0.77
N LEU A 17 -1.30 -10.02 -0.04
CA LEU A 17 -1.49 -9.78 1.37
C LEU A 17 -2.78 -9.01 1.65
N LEU A 18 -3.03 -7.93 0.91
CA LEU A 18 -4.26 -7.14 1.06
C LEU A 18 -5.52 -7.95 0.76
N ALA A 19 -5.45 -8.77 -0.28
CA ALA A 19 -6.54 -9.70 -0.59
C ALA A 19 -6.79 -10.65 0.58
N ARG A 20 -5.72 -11.23 1.17
CA ARG A 20 -5.80 -12.15 2.30
C ARG A 20 -6.31 -11.47 3.57
N GLU A 21 -5.78 -10.31 3.94
CA GLU A 21 -6.24 -9.56 5.12
C GLU A 21 -7.72 -9.19 5.03
N ASN A 22 -8.17 -8.74 3.86
CA ASN A 22 -9.58 -8.41 3.65
C ASN A 22 -10.45 -9.66 3.64
N TYR A 23 -9.99 -10.77 3.06
CA TYR A 23 -10.68 -12.05 3.15
C TYR A 23 -10.85 -12.48 4.61
N ASP A 24 -9.79 -12.46 5.41
CA ASP A 24 -9.86 -12.86 6.82
C ASP A 24 -10.79 -11.95 7.62
N LYS A 25 -10.73 -10.64 7.40
CA LYS A 25 -11.60 -9.65 8.05
C LYS A 25 -13.07 -9.84 7.67
N ILE A 26 -13.38 -10.01 6.40
CA ILE A 26 -14.76 -10.17 5.92
C ILE A 26 -15.31 -11.53 6.33
N SER A 27 -14.49 -12.60 6.27
CA SER A 27 -14.88 -13.94 6.70
C SER A 27 -15.20 -14.03 8.19
N LYS A 28 -14.53 -13.23 9.04
CA LYS A 28 -14.90 -13.12 10.46
C LYS A 28 -16.27 -12.50 10.66
N THR A 29 -16.72 -11.63 9.76
CA THR A 29 -18.01 -10.93 9.87
C THR A 29 -19.16 -11.72 9.23
N LEU A 30 -18.94 -12.32 8.05
CA LEU A 30 -20.00 -12.95 7.25
C LEU A 30 -19.99 -14.48 7.26
N GLY A 31 -18.93 -15.09 7.79
CA GLY A 31 -18.68 -16.52 7.67
C GLY A 31 -17.83 -16.89 6.46
N LYS A 32 -17.02 -17.96 6.60
CA LYS A 32 -16.10 -18.42 5.56
C LYS A 32 -16.80 -18.97 4.30
N ASP A 33 -18.04 -19.39 4.41
CA ASP A 33 -18.85 -19.93 3.32
C ASP A 33 -19.33 -18.86 2.32
N LYS A 34 -19.32 -17.58 2.73
CA LYS A 34 -19.75 -16.44 1.93
C LYS A 34 -18.64 -15.70 1.20
N VAL A 35 -17.39 -15.95 1.57
CA VAL A 35 -16.25 -15.16 1.07
C VAL A 35 -15.26 -16.06 0.36
N ALA A 36 -14.82 -15.65 -0.81
CA ALA A 36 -13.76 -16.30 -1.56
C ALA A 36 -12.45 -15.49 -1.49
N LEU A 37 -11.33 -16.19 -1.53
CA LEU A 37 -10.00 -15.63 -1.76
C LEU A 37 -9.44 -16.19 -3.07
N ILE A 38 -9.00 -15.31 -3.97
CA ILE A 38 -8.41 -15.72 -5.26
C ILE A 38 -7.15 -14.89 -5.51
N THR A 39 -6.02 -15.55 -5.42
CA THR A 39 -4.71 -14.99 -5.75
C THR A 39 -3.96 -15.94 -6.67
N GLY A 40 -2.80 -15.55 -7.16
CA GLY A 40 -1.95 -16.43 -7.98
C GLY A 40 -1.47 -17.69 -7.24
N GLU A 41 -1.38 -17.64 -5.91
CA GLU A 41 -0.86 -18.74 -5.09
C GLU A 41 -1.94 -19.46 -4.27
N GLU A 42 -3.03 -18.78 -3.95
CA GLU A 42 -4.05 -19.30 -3.04
C GLU A 42 -5.46 -19.12 -3.62
N LYS A 43 -6.24 -20.19 -3.59
CA LYS A 43 -7.63 -20.18 -4.03
C LYS A 43 -8.52 -20.86 -2.99
N ILE A 44 -9.39 -20.08 -2.36
CA ILE A 44 -10.43 -20.55 -1.44
C ILE A 44 -11.75 -20.09 -2.04
N ILE A 45 -12.54 -21.00 -2.61
CA ILE A 45 -13.78 -20.66 -3.32
C ILE A 45 -14.92 -21.55 -2.79
N PRO A 46 -15.59 -21.14 -1.71
CA PRO A 46 -16.78 -21.83 -1.23
C PRO A 46 -17.91 -21.81 -2.27
N LYS A 47 -18.74 -22.87 -2.28
CA LYS A 47 -19.88 -22.97 -3.24
C LYS A 47 -20.85 -21.79 -3.14
N ASN A 48 -21.04 -21.25 -1.94
CA ASN A 48 -21.99 -20.16 -1.65
C ASN A 48 -21.31 -18.79 -1.57
N ALA A 49 -20.08 -18.64 -2.08
CA ALA A 49 -19.38 -17.38 -2.04
C ALA A 49 -20.08 -16.30 -2.88
N SER A 50 -20.42 -15.20 -2.22
CA SER A 50 -21.00 -14.00 -2.83
C SER A 50 -20.01 -12.85 -2.90
N TYR A 51 -18.95 -12.89 -2.07
CA TYR A 51 -17.93 -11.85 -2.00
C TYR A 51 -16.55 -12.45 -2.33
N PHE A 52 -15.79 -11.74 -3.14
CA PHE A 52 -14.51 -12.21 -3.66
C PHE A 52 -13.42 -11.19 -3.36
N CYS A 53 -12.44 -11.57 -2.53
CA CYS A 53 -11.20 -10.83 -2.30
C CYS A 53 -10.13 -11.41 -3.22
N CYS A 54 -9.64 -10.61 -4.17
CA CYS A 54 -8.74 -11.10 -5.20
C CYS A 54 -7.52 -10.19 -5.34
N THR A 55 -6.41 -10.70 -5.87
CA THR A 55 -5.50 -9.79 -6.57
C THR A 55 -6.13 -9.33 -7.88
N VAL A 56 -5.77 -8.14 -8.36
CA VAL A 56 -6.35 -7.57 -9.60
C VAL A 56 -6.17 -8.53 -10.78
N GLU A 57 -5.03 -9.23 -10.84
CA GLU A 57 -4.73 -10.22 -11.88
C GLU A 57 -5.66 -11.45 -11.84
N ALA A 58 -6.07 -11.84 -10.63
CA ALA A 58 -6.86 -13.05 -10.41
C ALA A 58 -8.37 -12.78 -10.26
N MET A 59 -8.82 -11.57 -10.53
CA MET A 59 -10.26 -11.24 -10.49
C MET A 59 -11.05 -12.10 -11.47
N PRO A 60 -12.14 -12.77 -11.01
CA PRO A 60 -13.05 -13.56 -11.87
C PRO A 60 -14.00 -12.61 -12.62
N ILE A 61 -13.50 -12.00 -13.70
CA ILE A 61 -14.22 -10.95 -14.45
C ILE A 61 -15.48 -11.44 -15.18
N GLU A 62 -15.58 -12.74 -15.40
CA GLU A 62 -16.77 -13.37 -15.99
C GLU A 62 -17.95 -13.46 -15.01
N LYS A 63 -17.72 -13.24 -13.71
CA LYS A 63 -18.78 -13.29 -12.73
C LYS A 63 -19.60 -12.00 -12.71
N ASN A 64 -20.91 -12.19 -12.85
CA ASN A 64 -21.85 -11.08 -12.72
C ASN A 64 -22.14 -10.80 -11.24
N VAL A 65 -21.67 -9.68 -10.72
CA VAL A 65 -21.82 -9.26 -9.32
C VAL A 65 -22.35 -7.83 -9.23
N GLU A 66 -22.98 -7.48 -8.11
CA GLU A 66 -23.53 -6.13 -7.92
C GLU A 66 -22.44 -5.05 -7.77
N PHE A 67 -21.34 -5.40 -7.13
CA PHE A 67 -20.25 -4.46 -6.83
C PHE A 67 -18.92 -4.94 -7.39
N ILE A 68 -18.16 -4.05 -8.02
CA ILE A 68 -16.75 -4.26 -8.34
C ILE A 68 -15.92 -3.10 -7.79
N GLY A 69 -14.87 -3.43 -7.06
CA GLY A 69 -13.85 -2.47 -6.61
C GLY A 69 -12.47 -2.84 -7.10
N ILE A 70 -11.69 -1.87 -7.52
CA ILE A 70 -10.29 -2.04 -7.92
C ILE A 70 -9.45 -1.04 -7.16
N ASP A 71 -8.49 -1.54 -6.40
CA ASP A 71 -7.63 -0.73 -5.54
C ASP A 71 -6.31 -0.38 -6.24
N GLU A 72 -5.73 0.78 -5.91
CA GLU A 72 -4.46 1.30 -6.42
C GLU A 72 -4.42 1.37 -7.97
N VAL A 73 -5.50 1.88 -8.59
CA VAL A 73 -5.62 1.89 -10.07
C VAL A 73 -4.55 2.70 -10.79
N GLN A 74 -3.78 3.57 -10.12
CA GLN A 74 -2.62 4.23 -10.71
C GLN A 74 -1.50 3.26 -11.11
N ILE A 75 -1.50 2.01 -10.63
CA ILE A 75 -0.61 0.93 -11.10
C ILE A 75 -0.82 0.63 -12.60
N SER A 76 -1.92 1.10 -13.20
CA SER A 76 -2.11 1.05 -14.66
C SER A 76 -0.98 1.71 -15.46
N SER A 77 -0.17 2.59 -14.86
CA SER A 77 1.05 3.14 -15.47
C SER A 77 2.31 2.30 -15.28
N ASP A 78 2.25 1.22 -14.52
CA ASP A 78 3.37 0.32 -14.27
C ASP A 78 3.74 -0.46 -15.55
N TYR A 79 5.05 -0.61 -15.79
CA TYR A 79 5.55 -1.24 -17.01
C TYR A 79 5.17 -2.72 -17.13
N GLU A 80 5.20 -3.46 -16.03
CA GLU A 80 4.97 -4.92 -16.03
C GLU A 80 3.49 -5.27 -15.81
N ARG A 81 2.82 -4.58 -14.90
CA ARG A 81 1.47 -4.92 -14.45
C ARG A 81 0.39 -4.01 -14.99
N GLY A 82 0.77 -2.86 -15.54
CA GLY A 82 -0.15 -1.79 -15.91
C GLY A 82 -1.25 -2.23 -16.86
N TYR A 83 -0.92 -3.06 -17.84
CA TYR A 83 -1.87 -3.55 -18.84
C TYR A 83 -3.05 -4.32 -18.21
N ILE A 84 -2.82 -5.04 -17.11
CA ILE A 84 -3.90 -5.76 -16.41
C ILE A 84 -4.83 -4.77 -15.70
N PHE A 85 -4.26 -3.78 -15.00
CA PHE A 85 -5.05 -2.73 -14.36
C PHE A 85 -5.86 -1.93 -15.36
N THR A 86 -5.25 -1.59 -16.50
CA THR A 86 -5.94 -0.89 -17.60
C THR A 86 -7.09 -1.72 -18.15
N ASP A 87 -6.90 -3.02 -18.38
CA ASP A 87 -7.96 -3.93 -18.80
C ASP A 87 -9.12 -3.94 -17.80
N ARG A 88 -8.84 -4.02 -16.51
CA ARG A 88 -9.87 -3.99 -15.46
C ARG A 88 -10.61 -2.64 -15.40
N ILE A 89 -9.89 -1.52 -15.57
CA ILE A 89 -10.50 -0.20 -15.65
C ILE A 89 -11.46 -0.10 -16.84
N LEU A 90 -11.11 -0.67 -17.97
CA LEU A 90 -11.92 -0.61 -19.18
C LEU A 90 -13.13 -1.56 -19.15
N HIS A 91 -12.97 -2.78 -18.64
CA HIS A 91 -13.93 -3.86 -18.89
C HIS A 91 -14.64 -4.38 -17.64
N SER A 92 -14.15 -4.12 -16.43
CA SER A 92 -14.80 -4.64 -15.22
C SER A 92 -15.89 -3.71 -14.72
N ARG A 93 -17.12 -4.19 -14.65
CA ARG A 93 -18.30 -3.42 -14.16
C ARG A 93 -19.16 -4.26 -13.24
N GLY A 94 -19.47 -3.71 -12.06
CA GLY A 94 -20.55 -4.22 -11.23
C GLY A 94 -21.91 -3.81 -11.80
N THR A 95 -22.94 -4.63 -11.61
CA THR A 95 -24.28 -4.33 -12.12
C THR A 95 -24.94 -3.13 -11.44
N LYS A 96 -24.51 -2.80 -10.22
CA LYS A 96 -25.02 -1.65 -9.48
C LYS A 96 -23.95 -0.58 -9.24
N GLU A 97 -22.72 -0.99 -8.92
CA GLU A 97 -21.69 -0.04 -8.58
C GLU A 97 -20.29 -0.56 -9.00
N THR A 98 -19.47 0.35 -9.51
CA THR A 98 -18.05 0.11 -9.73
C THR A 98 -17.25 1.24 -9.09
N ILE A 99 -16.24 0.89 -8.29
CA ILE A 99 -15.36 1.85 -7.61
C ILE A 99 -13.92 1.61 -7.99
N PHE A 100 -13.25 2.67 -8.41
CA PHE A 100 -11.80 2.73 -8.61
C PHE A 100 -11.18 3.52 -7.46
N LEU A 101 -10.26 2.92 -6.73
CA LEU A 101 -9.50 3.56 -5.66
C LEU A 101 -8.08 3.80 -6.14
N GLY A 102 -7.54 4.98 -5.89
CA GLY A 102 -6.18 5.28 -6.32
C GLY A 102 -5.73 6.68 -5.96
N ALA A 103 -4.48 7.00 -6.29
CA ALA A 103 -3.90 8.31 -6.12
C ALA A 103 -4.53 9.33 -7.09
N ASP A 104 -4.50 10.61 -6.74
CA ASP A 104 -5.05 11.68 -7.58
C ASP A 104 -4.36 11.80 -8.96
N THR A 105 -3.16 11.25 -9.07
CA THR A 105 -2.36 11.23 -10.31
C THR A 105 -3.06 10.56 -11.51
N ILE A 106 -3.98 9.61 -11.28
CA ILE A 106 -4.71 8.92 -12.35
C ILE A 106 -6.02 9.62 -12.78
N LYS A 107 -6.41 10.67 -12.10
CA LYS A 107 -7.72 11.32 -12.27
C LYS A 107 -8.03 11.71 -13.72
N SER A 108 -7.08 12.32 -14.42
CA SER A 108 -7.26 12.73 -15.82
C SER A 108 -7.49 11.52 -16.73
N LYS A 109 -6.76 10.42 -16.51
CA LYS A 109 -6.87 9.20 -17.29
C LYS A 109 -8.20 8.47 -17.03
N LEU A 110 -8.62 8.36 -15.76
CA LEU A 110 -9.93 7.79 -15.46
C LEU A 110 -11.07 8.53 -16.15
N LYS A 111 -11.02 9.86 -16.20
CA LYS A 111 -12.04 10.68 -16.92
C LYS A 111 -12.06 10.40 -18.42
N SER A 112 -10.92 10.12 -19.02
CA SER A 112 -10.85 9.81 -20.46
C SER A 112 -11.23 8.37 -20.79
N LEU A 113 -10.95 7.41 -19.88
CA LEU A 113 -11.17 5.97 -20.11
C LEU A 113 -12.57 5.51 -19.71
N VAL A 114 -13.16 6.15 -18.71
CA VAL A 114 -14.44 5.72 -18.13
C VAL A 114 -15.47 6.84 -18.30
N PRO A 115 -16.36 6.75 -19.28
CA PRO A 115 -17.42 7.75 -19.47
C PRO A 115 -18.27 7.92 -18.21
N ASN A 116 -18.59 9.17 -17.89
CA ASN A 116 -19.44 9.54 -16.73
C ASN A 116 -18.87 9.12 -15.36
N VAL A 117 -17.56 8.84 -15.24
CA VAL A 117 -16.97 8.56 -13.94
C VAL A 117 -17.10 9.77 -13.01
N ARG A 118 -17.62 9.53 -11.81
CA ARG A 118 -17.64 10.53 -10.74
C ARG A 118 -16.34 10.43 -9.94
N ILE A 119 -15.64 11.54 -9.81
CA ILE A 119 -14.41 11.61 -9.02
C ILE A 119 -14.71 12.25 -7.66
N GLU A 120 -14.38 11.53 -6.60
CA GLU A 120 -14.44 12.03 -5.23
C GLU A 120 -13.04 12.00 -4.62
N GLY A 121 -12.51 13.17 -4.28
CA GLY A 121 -11.22 13.30 -3.59
C GLY A 121 -11.41 13.32 -2.08
N ARG A 122 -10.55 12.66 -1.35
CA ARG A 122 -10.45 12.74 0.11
C ARG A 122 -9.06 13.21 0.49
N PRO A 123 -8.86 14.50 0.76
CA PRO A 123 -7.56 15.01 1.18
C PRO A 123 -7.14 14.38 2.50
N ARG A 124 -5.86 14.31 2.72
CA ARG A 124 -5.30 13.92 4.01
C ARG A 124 -5.71 14.97 5.05
N MET A 125 -6.20 14.51 6.22
CA MET A 125 -6.68 15.40 7.27
C MET A 125 -5.57 15.83 8.24
N SER A 126 -4.45 15.10 8.29
CA SER A 126 -3.29 15.38 9.14
C SER A 126 -2.13 15.93 8.32
N ALA A 127 -1.30 16.78 8.92
CA ALA A 127 -0.08 17.27 8.28
C ALA A 127 0.97 16.16 8.12
N LEU A 128 1.76 16.26 7.04
CA LEU A 128 2.95 15.44 6.84
C LEU A 128 4.11 16.41 6.61
N SER A 129 5.15 16.34 7.44
CA SER A 129 6.25 17.31 7.41
C SER A 129 7.61 16.62 7.32
N TYR A 130 8.52 17.22 6.56
CA TYR A 130 9.90 16.77 6.46
C TYR A 130 10.70 17.17 7.69
N SER A 131 11.42 16.25 8.31
CA SER A 131 12.17 16.46 9.55
C SER A 131 13.69 16.37 9.40
N GLY A 132 14.18 16.37 8.16
CA GLY A 132 15.61 16.29 7.85
C GLY A 132 16.18 14.89 8.04
N ARG A 133 17.51 14.83 8.15
CA ARG A 133 18.29 13.58 8.34
C ARG A 133 18.60 13.35 9.80
N LYS A 134 18.42 12.11 10.28
CA LYS A 134 18.81 11.68 11.62
C LYS A 134 19.49 10.32 11.60
N LYS A 135 20.40 10.06 12.51
CA LYS A 135 20.96 8.71 12.69
C LYS A 135 19.87 7.75 13.12
N VAL A 136 19.93 6.48 12.67
CA VAL A 136 18.98 5.42 13.05
C VAL A 136 18.77 5.37 14.56
N THR A 137 19.85 5.47 15.34
CA THR A 137 19.82 5.44 16.81
C THR A 137 19.22 6.67 17.49
N ARG A 138 18.88 7.72 16.72
CA ARG A 138 18.25 8.96 17.21
C ARG A 138 16.85 9.17 16.67
N LEU A 139 16.30 8.17 16.00
CA LEU A 139 14.91 8.20 15.59
C LEU A 139 14.02 8.04 16.82
N ARG A 140 12.86 8.68 16.77
CA ARG A 140 11.87 8.57 17.85
C ARG A 140 11.18 7.20 17.84
N ASN A 141 10.60 6.82 18.96
CA ASN A 141 9.76 5.64 19.05
C ASN A 141 8.60 5.71 18.03
N ARG A 142 8.05 4.57 17.66
CA ARG A 142 7.02 4.43 16.61
C ARG A 142 7.49 4.93 15.25
N SER A 143 8.79 4.76 14.95
CA SER A 143 9.36 5.04 13.63
C SER A 143 9.40 3.79 12.75
N ALA A 144 9.10 3.98 11.46
CA ALA A 144 9.36 3.00 10.42
C ALA A 144 10.60 3.42 9.61
N ILE A 145 11.56 2.53 9.48
CA ILE A 145 12.75 2.73 8.66
C ILE A 145 12.55 1.95 7.35
N VAL A 146 12.65 2.65 6.23
CA VAL A 146 12.42 2.07 4.91
C VAL A 146 13.74 1.88 4.19
N ALA A 147 14.02 0.62 3.88
CA ALA A 147 15.15 0.20 3.04
C ALA A 147 14.63 -0.55 1.82
N LEU A 148 15.31 -0.42 0.68
CA LEU A 148 14.80 -0.89 -0.61
C LEU A 148 15.45 -2.21 -1.07
N SER A 149 16.22 -2.86 -0.18
CA SER A 149 16.70 -4.22 -0.34
C SER A 149 16.48 -5.05 0.93
N ALA A 150 16.33 -6.36 0.78
CA ALA A 150 16.20 -7.27 1.92
C ALA A 150 17.47 -7.27 2.81
N ALA A 151 18.65 -7.15 2.19
CA ALA A 151 19.93 -7.11 2.92
C ALA A 151 19.99 -5.88 3.85
N ASP A 152 19.61 -4.70 3.35
CA ASP A 152 19.60 -3.48 4.14
C ASP A 152 18.56 -3.53 5.26
N VAL A 153 17.39 -4.13 5.01
CA VAL A 153 16.36 -4.34 6.06
C VAL A 153 16.93 -5.14 7.22
N TYR A 154 17.62 -6.24 6.97
CA TYR A 154 18.23 -7.05 8.03
C TYR A 154 19.38 -6.32 8.71
N THR A 155 20.26 -5.65 7.96
CA THR A 155 21.38 -4.87 8.52
C THR A 155 20.88 -3.78 9.47
N ILE A 156 19.85 -3.02 9.08
CA ILE A 156 19.29 -1.96 9.91
C ILE A 156 18.58 -2.56 11.14
N ALA A 157 17.84 -3.66 10.97
CA ALA A 157 17.20 -4.34 12.08
C ALA A 157 18.22 -4.82 13.13
N ASP A 158 19.36 -5.32 12.69
CA ASP A 158 20.44 -5.75 13.61
C ASP A 158 21.10 -4.56 14.33
N ILE A 159 21.29 -3.41 13.66
CA ILE A 159 21.75 -2.19 14.31
C ILE A 159 20.78 -1.78 15.42
N ILE A 160 19.47 -1.81 15.14
CA ILE A 160 18.44 -1.43 16.12
C ILE A 160 18.40 -2.44 17.27
N ARG A 161 18.48 -3.73 17.01
CA ARG A 161 18.50 -4.77 18.06
C ARG A 161 19.69 -4.64 18.99
N ASN A 162 20.85 -4.27 18.46
CA ASN A 162 22.09 -4.14 19.24
C ASN A 162 22.18 -2.84 20.04
N GLN A 163 21.47 -1.79 19.64
CA GLN A 163 21.62 -0.45 20.21
C GLN A 163 20.33 0.11 20.83
N LEU A 164 19.18 -0.51 20.56
CA LEU A 164 17.85 -0.10 21.00
C LEU A 164 17.03 -1.32 21.47
N VAL A 165 15.73 -1.12 21.71
CA VAL A 165 14.83 -2.14 22.28
C VAL A 165 14.45 -3.25 21.31
N GLY A 166 14.78 -3.11 20.02
CA GLY A 166 14.43 -4.08 18.97
C GLY A 166 13.57 -3.50 17.87
N ALA A 167 13.44 -4.27 16.77
CA ALA A 167 12.66 -3.88 15.62
C ALA A 167 11.86 -5.05 15.05
N ALA A 168 10.65 -4.79 14.62
CA ALA A 168 9.88 -5.67 13.75
C ALA A 168 10.31 -5.50 12.29
N ILE A 169 10.23 -6.58 11.51
CA ILE A 169 10.60 -6.58 10.10
C ILE A 169 9.36 -6.82 9.25
N VAL A 170 9.14 -5.97 8.24
CA VAL A 170 8.03 -6.12 7.29
C VAL A 170 8.53 -5.98 5.85
N MET A 171 8.42 -7.04 5.07
CA MET A 171 8.76 -7.05 3.64
C MET A 171 7.92 -8.06 2.87
N GLY A 172 7.82 -7.85 1.54
CA GLY A 172 6.99 -8.67 0.66
C GLY A 172 7.35 -10.15 0.64
N ALA A 173 8.64 -10.48 0.83
CA ALA A 173 9.16 -11.85 0.83
C ALA A 173 8.79 -12.68 2.08
N LEU A 174 8.32 -12.05 3.16
CA LEU A 174 7.90 -12.78 4.36
C LEU A 174 6.60 -13.53 4.13
N SER A 175 6.49 -14.72 4.74
CA SER A 175 5.22 -15.43 4.80
C SER A 175 4.15 -14.59 5.49
N PRO A 176 2.87 -14.73 5.15
CA PRO A 176 1.79 -13.98 5.80
C PRO A 176 1.79 -14.14 7.32
N ARG A 177 2.04 -15.38 7.81
CA ARG A 177 2.09 -15.68 9.26
C ARG A 177 3.23 -14.91 9.94
N THR A 178 4.44 -14.97 9.39
CA THR A 178 5.61 -14.29 9.95
C THR A 178 5.39 -12.77 9.96
N ARG A 179 4.86 -12.22 8.86
CA ARG A 179 4.56 -10.80 8.78
C ARG A 179 3.53 -10.35 9.80
N ASN A 180 2.44 -11.12 9.96
CA ASN A 180 1.41 -10.79 10.95
C ASN A 180 1.99 -10.78 12.37
N SER A 181 2.83 -11.75 12.74
CA SER A 181 3.52 -11.77 14.03
C SER A 181 4.43 -10.55 14.23
N GLN A 182 5.17 -10.12 13.18
CA GLN A 182 6.02 -8.92 13.24
C GLN A 182 5.17 -7.64 13.39
N VAL A 183 4.06 -7.54 12.68
CA VAL A 183 3.10 -6.43 12.80
C VAL A 183 2.51 -6.39 14.21
N GLU A 184 2.11 -7.54 14.75
CA GLU A 184 1.54 -7.66 16.08
C GLU A 184 2.52 -7.24 17.18
N MET A 185 3.79 -7.66 17.10
CA MET A 185 4.84 -7.19 18.01
C MET A 185 4.97 -5.67 18.02
N TYR A 186 4.92 -5.03 16.84
CA TYR A 186 4.99 -3.57 16.74
C TYR A 186 3.71 -2.91 17.27
N GLU A 187 2.53 -3.40 16.91
CA GLU A 187 1.25 -2.84 17.37
C GLU A 187 1.08 -2.95 18.89
N ASN A 188 1.46 -4.09 19.47
CA ASN A 188 1.42 -4.33 20.93
C ASN A 188 2.47 -3.53 21.71
N GLY A 189 3.40 -2.85 21.04
CA GLY A 189 4.46 -2.07 21.69
C GLY A 189 5.60 -2.91 22.28
N GLU A 190 5.72 -4.18 21.85
CA GLU A 190 6.86 -5.04 22.23
C GLU A 190 8.17 -4.54 21.62
N VAL A 191 8.07 -3.85 20.48
CA VAL A 191 9.16 -3.12 19.81
C VAL A 191 8.68 -1.76 19.34
N ASP A 192 9.58 -0.76 19.40
CA ASP A 192 9.28 0.63 19.04
C ASP A 192 9.57 0.96 17.57
N TYR A 193 10.30 0.10 16.88
CA TYR A 193 10.78 0.33 15.53
C TYR A 193 10.28 -0.74 14.57
N LEU A 194 10.02 -0.29 13.35
CA LEU A 194 9.68 -1.16 12.22
C LEU A 194 10.74 -0.96 11.13
N VAL A 195 11.31 -2.02 10.61
CA VAL A 195 12.16 -1.94 9.41
C VAL A 195 11.43 -2.64 8.27
N ALA A 196 11.26 -1.93 7.16
CA ALA A 196 10.41 -2.41 6.08
C ALA A 196 10.99 -2.07 4.69
N THR A 197 10.53 -2.79 3.68
CA THR A 197 10.68 -2.36 2.29
C THR A 197 9.57 -1.35 1.92
N ASP A 198 9.58 -0.85 0.69
CA ASP A 198 8.52 -0.01 0.10
C ASP A 198 7.12 -0.66 0.18
N ALA A 199 7.05 -1.98 0.40
CA ALA A 199 5.80 -2.69 0.68
C ALA A 199 4.99 -2.10 1.85
N ILE A 200 5.63 -1.36 2.78
CA ILE A 200 4.93 -0.62 3.83
C ILE A 200 3.98 0.45 3.25
N GLY A 201 4.33 1.03 2.10
CA GLY A 201 3.49 1.99 1.38
C GLY A 201 2.14 1.42 0.94
N MET A 202 2.00 0.10 0.86
CA MET A 202 0.81 -0.57 0.39
C MET A 202 0.13 -1.38 1.51
N GLY A 203 -1.00 -0.89 1.99
CA GLY A 203 -2.00 -1.69 2.69
C GLY A 203 -1.87 -1.96 4.18
N LEU A 204 -0.73 -1.78 4.82
CA LEU A 204 -0.60 -2.02 6.25
C LEU A 204 -1.21 -0.86 7.06
N ASN A 205 -2.08 -1.19 8.00
CA ASN A 205 -2.68 -0.22 8.92
C ASN A 205 -1.90 -0.17 10.23
N LEU A 206 -0.76 0.52 10.23
CA LEU A 206 0.15 0.63 11.36
C LEU A 206 0.13 2.02 11.97
N GLN A 207 0.30 2.11 13.29
CA GLN A 207 0.44 3.39 13.99
C GLN A 207 1.90 3.88 13.92
N ILE A 208 2.26 4.47 12.80
CA ILE A 208 3.58 5.02 12.53
C ILE A 208 3.52 6.53 12.74
N GLN A 209 4.46 7.09 13.50
CA GLN A 209 4.58 8.54 13.71
C GLN A 209 5.62 9.18 12.81
N HIS A 210 6.64 8.41 12.41
CA HIS A 210 7.73 8.89 11.60
C HIS A 210 8.18 7.82 10.59
N VAL A 211 8.41 8.23 9.35
CA VAL A 211 9.02 7.37 8.31
C VAL A 211 10.40 7.91 7.98
N ALA A 212 11.43 7.08 8.15
CA ALA A 212 12.81 7.40 7.81
C ALA A 212 13.28 6.57 6.62
N PHE A 213 13.65 7.20 5.52
CA PHE A 213 14.22 6.51 4.38
C PHE A 213 15.72 6.25 4.61
N ALA A 214 16.13 5.00 4.58
CA ALA A 214 17.53 4.60 4.61
C ALA A 214 18.15 4.56 3.20
N SER A 215 17.33 4.52 2.17
CA SER A 215 17.66 4.75 0.76
C SER A 215 16.43 5.22 0.01
N ILE A 216 16.62 6.00 -1.04
CA ILE A 216 15.59 6.38 -2.02
C ILE A 216 15.87 5.81 -3.40
N LYS A 217 16.86 4.89 -3.52
CA LYS A 217 17.15 4.13 -4.73
C LYS A 217 16.67 2.71 -4.61
N LYS A 218 15.90 2.25 -5.59
CA LYS A 218 15.45 0.87 -5.68
C LYS A 218 15.87 0.21 -7.00
N PHE A 219 16.03 -1.10 -6.96
CA PHE A 219 16.15 -1.90 -8.16
C PHE A 219 14.73 -2.25 -8.66
N ASP A 220 14.42 -1.92 -9.91
CA ASP A 220 13.10 -2.11 -10.51
C ASP A 220 12.94 -3.43 -11.29
N GLY A 221 13.92 -4.32 -11.17
CA GLY A 221 14.01 -5.56 -11.93
C GLY A 221 15.00 -5.46 -13.10
N THR A 222 15.31 -4.26 -13.58
CA THR A 222 16.19 -4.02 -14.73
C THR A 222 17.35 -3.11 -14.37
N SER A 223 17.09 -2.04 -13.63
CA SER A 223 18.08 -1.03 -13.28
C SER A 223 17.83 -0.44 -11.89
N GLN A 224 18.88 0.22 -11.37
CA GLN A 224 18.75 1.06 -10.18
C GLN A 224 18.14 2.42 -10.56
N ARG A 225 17.05 2.81 -9.90
CA ARG A 225 16.44 4.12 -10.08
C ARG A 225 16.05 4.77 -8.76
N TYR A 226 15.90 6.07 -8.77
CA TYR A 226 15.30 6.78 -7.64
C TYR A 226 13.80 6.50 -7.52
N LEU A 227 13.30 6.55 -6.29
CA LEU A 227 11.86 6.63 -6.06
C LEU A 227 11.32 7.93 -6.66
N THR A 228 10.17 7.85 -7.27
CA THR A 228 9.42 9.04 -7.73
C THR A 228 8.76 9.75 -6.56
N ASP A 229 8.41 11.03 -6.71
CA ASP A 229 7.71 11.79 -5.68
C ASP A 229 6.43 11.10 -5.19
N PRO A 230 5.56 10.55 -6.07
CA PRO A 230 4.40 9.77 -5.62
C PRO A 230 4.76 8.52 -4.81
N GLU A 231 5.85 7.79 -5.14
CA GLU A 231 6.31 6.63 -4.37
C GLU A 231 6.80 7.06 -2.98
N ILE A 232 7.59 8.14 -2.89
CA ILE A 232 8.03 8.72 -1.62
C ILE A 232 6.82 9.13 -0.79
N ALA A 233 5.85 9.82 -1.39
CA ALA A 233 4.64 10.25 -0.71
C ALA A 233 3.76 9.09 -0.21
N GLN A 234 3.63 8.02 -0.98
CA GLN A 234 2.88 6.82 -0.61
C GLN A 234 3.49 6.15 0.62
N ILE A 235 4.82 6.07 0.66
CA ILE A 235 5.57 5.51 1.79
C ILE A 235 5.53 6.48 2.99
N ALA A 236 5.92 7.74 2.80
CA ALA A 236 5.92 8.77 3.85
C ALA A 236 4.54 8.99 4.44
N GLY A 237 3.50 8.90 3.60
CA GLY A 237 2.09 9.03 4.00
C GLY A 237 1.60 7.99 5.01
N ARG A 238 2.41 6.97 5.31
CA ARG A 238 2.14 6.03 6.42
C ARG A 238 2.39 6.64 7.78
N ALA A 239 3.21 7.69 7.86
CA ALA A 239 3.41 8.44 9.09
C ALA A 239 2.22 9.35 9.38
N GLY A 240 1.69 9.27 10.59
CA GLY A 240 0.49 9.98 11.02
C GLY A 240 -0.76 9.58 10.25
N ARG A 241 -1.88 9.45 10.90
CA ARG A 241 -3.15 9.09 10.26
C ARG A 241 -4.32 9.79 10.94
N PHE A 242 -5.38 9.99 10.16
CA PHE A 242 -6.58 10.71 10.61
C PHE A 242 -6.23 12.09 11.14
N LEU A 243 -6.28 12.29 12.46
CA LEU A 243 -6.00 13.56 13.14
C LEU A 243 -4.58 13.66 13.70
N SER A 244 -3.75 12.63 13.56
CA SER A 244 -2.38 12.62 14.06
C SER A 244 -1.41 13.00 12.95
N ASP A 245 -0.68 14.10 13.14
CA ASP A 245 0.36 14.54 12.23
C ASP A 245 1.50 13.53 12.15
N GLY A 246 2.09 13.42 10.99
CA GLY A 246 3.21 12.56 10.71
C GLY A 246 4.44 13.33 10.26
N THR A 247 5.59 12.70 10.40
CA THR A 247 6.82 13.27 9.84
C THR A 247 7.55 12.21 9.00
N PHE A 248 8.32 12.69 8.03
CA PHE A 248 9.24 11.83 7.29
C PHE A 248 10.62 12.47 7.21
N GLY A 249 11.62 11.69 6.88
CA GLY A 249 13.00 12.16 6.78
C GLY A 249 13.93 11.09 6.26
N LEU A 250 15.22 11.36 6.36
CA LEU A 250 16.29 10.48 5.92
C LEU A 250 17.04 9.90 7.11
N THR A 251 17.66 8.75 6.92
CA THR A 251 18.57 8.16 7.92
C THR A 251 19.77 7.51 7.26
N GLY A 252 20.85 7.29 8.04
CA GLY A 252 22.07 6.71 7.51
C GLY A 252 22.69 7.52 6.37
N ASP A 253 23.10 6.82 5.35
CA ASP A 253 23.74 7.35 4.15
C ASP A 253 22.76 7.47 2.95
N ALA A 254 21.45 7.57 3.24
CA ALA A 254 20.44 7.77 2.21
C ALA A 254 20.79 9.00 1.35
N GLU A 255 20.47 8.93 0.08
CA GLU A 255 20.63 10.08 -0.83
C GLU A 255 19.72 11.25 -0.40
N ASP A 256 20.15 12.47 -0.69
CA ASP A 256 19.34 13.65 -0.35
C ASP A 256 18.10 13.76 -1.22
N ILE A 257 17.04 14.25 -0.62
CA ILE A 257 15.77 14.59 -1.28
C ILE A 257 15.79 16.08 -1.62
N SER A 258 15.43 16.45 -2.84
CA SER A 258 15.36 17.85 -3.26
C SER A 258 14.25 18.61 -2.51
N GLU A 259 14.41 19.92 -2.36
CA GLU A 259 13.37 20.78 -1.77
C GLU A 259 12.05 20.71 -2.57
N LEU A 260 12.13 20.55 -3.89
CA LEU A 260 10.95 20.38 -4.75
C LEU A 260 10.21 19.08 -4.45
N THR A 261 10.94 17.98 -4.27
CA THR A 261 10.36 16.69 -3.86
C THR A 261 9.73 16.79 -2.46
N VAL A 262 10.38 17.46 -1.52
CA VAL A 262 9.83 17.69 -0.19
C VAL A 262 8.50 18.47 -0.29
N ASP A 263 8.47 19.60 -1.02
CA ASP A 263 7.22 20.37 -1.22
C ASP A 263 6.13 19.54 -1.89
N SER A 264 6.48 18.75 -2.91
CA SER A 264 5.54 17.85 -3.59
C SER A 264 4.91 16.83 -2.62
N VAL A 265 5.72 16.23 -1.75
CA VAL A 265 5.27 15.23 -0.78
C VAL A 265 4.41 15.85 0.32
N GLU A 266 4.86 16.95 0.92
CA GLU A 266 4.13 17.65 2.00
C GLU A 266 2.76 18.17 1.53
N ASN A 267 2.70 18.70 0.32
CA ASN A 267 1.50 19.32 -0.24
C ASN A 267 0.70 18.40 -1.17
N SER A 268 1.12 17.13 -1.33
CA SER A 268 0.49 16.15 -2.24
C SER A 268 0.33 16.67 -3.67
N LYS A 269 1.33 17.38 -4.18
CA LYS A 269 1.35 17.99 -5.52
C LYS A 269 2.11 17.10 -6.49
N PHE A 270 1.42 16.28 -7.26
CA PHE A 270 2.03 15.36 -8.20
C PHE A 270 1.50 15.59 -9.61
N GLU A 271 2.36 15.34 -10.59
CA GLU A 271 1.96 15.37 -11.99
C GLU A 271 0.94 14.27 -12.29
N GLN A 272 0.00 14.57 -13.18
CA GLN A 272 -0.96 13.58 -13.65
C GLN A 272 -0.25 12.55 -14.54
N LEU A 273 -0.68 11.29 -14.47
CA LEU A 273 -0.15 10.24 -15.32
C LEU A 273 -0.33 10.59 -16.80
N SER A 274 0.75 10.51 -17.56
CA SER A 274 0.74 10.80 -19.01
C SER A 274 0.22 9.61 -19.82
N LYS A 275 0.41 8.37 -19.32
CA LYS A 275 -0.02 7.13 -19.97
C LYS A 275 -0.45 6.08 -18.94
N VAL A 276 -1.23 5.12 -19.37
CA VAL A 276 -1.68 3.93 -18.65
C VAL A 276 -1.68 2.74 -19.61
#